data_3dbc62a77fbb7813c7fcc0e130dc95a3
#
_entry.id   3dbc62a77fbb7813c7fcc0e130dc95a3
#
_cell.length_a   1.000
_cell.length_b   1.000
_cell.length_c   1.000
_cell.angle_alpha   90.00
_cell.angle_beta   90.00
_cell.angle_gamma   90.00
#
_symmetry.space_group_name_H-M   'P 1'
#
loop_
_entity.id
_entity.type
_entity.pdbx_description
1 polymer ?
#
loop_
_entity_poly.entity_id
_entity_poly.type
_entity_poly.pdbx_seq_one_letter_code
_entity_poly.pdbx_strand_id
1 'polypeptide(L)'
;MSQDFGKLIRQARKNKSYSQRELAKILKIDFTYLSKLENNRADYAPKEDIIRGLARNLDLDEEELIYLAGRIPHQEEELLKQHYKSMPALFRRMRENPEFAEKVLQQASNTEEK
;
A
#
# COMPACT_ATOMS: atom_id res chain seq x y z
N MET A 1 2.77 -0.02 10.34
CA MET A 1 2.92 -0.62 8.99
C MET A 1 2.77 -2.13 9.13
N SER A 2 2.11 -2.77 8.19
CA SER A 2 1.82 -4.20 8.30
C SER A 2 3.04 -5.05 7.97
N GLN A 3 3.13 -6.25 8.57
CA GLN A 3 4.20 -7.21 8.28
C GLN A 3 4.18 -7.65 6.81
N ASP A 4 3.00 -7.65 6.21
CA ASP A 4 2.83 -8.08 4.82
C ASP A 4 3.52 -7.15 3.83
N PHE A 5 3.54 -5.84 4.13
CA PHE A 5 4.23 -4.87 3.29
C PHE A 5 5.74 -5.16 3.23
N GLY A 6 6.37 -5.30 4.39
CA GLY A 6 7.80 -5.56 4.46
C GLY A 6 8.19 -6.85 3.78
N LYS A 7 7.44 -7.92 4.03
CA LYS A 7 7.70 -9.22 3.41
C LYS A 7 7.53 -9.17 1.89
N LEU A 8 6.49 -8.51 1.42
CA LEU A 8 6.21 -8.43 0.00
C LEU A 8 7.33 -7.71 -0.75
N ILE A 9 7.74 -6.53 -0.27
CA ILE A 9 8.80 -5.78 -0.95
C ILE A 9 10.14 -6.50 -0.88
N ARG A 10 10.43 -7.17 0.23
CA ARG A 10 11.66 -7.95 0.36
C ARG A 10 11.68 -9.12 -0.63
N GLN A 11 10.60 -9.87 -0.72
CA GLN A 11 10.53 -11.00 -1.64
C GLN A 11 10.61 -10.53 -3.09
N ALA A 12 9.90 -9.45 -3.42
CA ALA A 12 9.94 -8.89 -4.77
C ALA A 12 11.33 -8.39 -5.13
N ARG A 13 12.04 -7.78 -4.17
CA ARG A 13 13.42 -7.35 -4.35
C ARG A 13 14.33 -8.54 -4.67
N LYS A 14 14.19 -9.62 -3.90
CA LYS A 14 14.97 -10.84 -4.13
C LYS A 14 14.66 -11.47 -5.47
N ASN A 15 13.40 -11.47 -5.88
CA ASN A 15 12.99 -11.99 -7.18
C ASN A 15 13.61 -11.21 -8.33
N LYS A 16 13.91 -9.94 -8.12
CA LYS A 16 14.59 -9.10 -9.11
C LYS A 16 16.12 -9.15 -8.97
N SER A 17 16.62 -9.92 -8.03
CA SER A 17 18.05 -10.04 -7.76
C SER A 17 18.71 -8.73 -7.36
N TYR A 18 17.96 -7.82 -6.77
CA TYR A 18 18.52 -6.58 -6.21
C TYR A 18 19.02 -6.83 -4.79
N SER A 19 20.18 -6.27 -4.45
CA SER A 19 20.56 -6.13 -3.05
C SER A 19 19.78 -4.96 -2.46
N GLN A 20 19.72 -4.87 -1.12
CA GLN A 20 19.11 -3.71 -0.48
C GLN A 20 19.80 -2.41 -0.89
N ARG A 21 21.14 -2.44 -0.98
CA ARG A 21 21.92 -1.26 -1.36
C ARG A 21 21.61 -0.81 -2.79
N GLU A 22 21.50 -1.75 -3.70
CA GLU A 22 21.16 -1.44 -5.09
C GLU A 22 19.79 -0.80 -5.21
N LEU A 23 18.80 -1.38 -4.57
CA LEU A 23 17.43 -0.84 -4.62
C LEU A 23 17.35 0.52 -3.94
N ALA A 24 17.99 0.68 -2.78
CA ALA A 24 18.03 1.97 -2.09
C ALA A 24 18.63 3.06 -2.97
N LYS A 25 19.71 2.74 -3.69
CA LYS A 25 20.36 3.68 -4.60
C LYS A 25 19.40 4.07 -5.75
N ILE A 26 18.73 3.11 -6.34
CA ILE A 26 17.76 3.37 -7.42
C ILE A 26 16.66 4.30 -6.93
N LEU A 27 16.16 4.07 -5.72
CA LEU A 27 15.07 4.85 -5.14
C LEU A 27 15.53 6.16 -4.51
N LYS A 28 16.85 6.36 -4.42
CA LYS A 28 17.46 7.54 -3.78
C LYS A 28 17.02 7.68 -2.32
N ILE A 29 16.99 6.56 -1.61
CA ILE A 29 16.70 6.52 -0.18
C ILE A 29 17.86 5.89 0.55
N ASP A 30 17.91 6.09 1.87
CA ASP A 30 18.93 5.52 2.71
C ASP A 30 18.74 4.00 2.79
N PHE A 31 19.82 3.26 2.65
CA PHE A 31 19.85 1.81 2.81
C PHE A 31 19.25 1.39 4.15
N THR A 32 19.59 2.11 5.22
CA THR A 32 19.06 1.80 6.56
C THR A 32 17.55 1.95 6.60
N TYR A 33 17.02 2.94 5.91
CA TYR A 33 15.57 3.15 5.84
C TYR A 33 14.89 2.00 5.11
N LEU A 34 15.44 1.57 3.96
CA LEU A 34 14.90 0.43 3.22
C LEU A 34 14.90 -0.83 4.10
N SER A 35 15.99 -1.06 4.83
CA SER A 35 16.08 -2.19 5.75
C SER A 35 14.98 -2.14 6.80
N LYS A 36 14.69 -0.95 7.34
CA LYS A 36 13.59 -0.80 8.31
C LYS A 36 12.24 -1.10 7.69
N LEU A 37 12.01 -0.68 6.44
CA LEU A 37 10.76 -0.98 5.75
C LEU A 37 10.56 -2.48 5.56
N GLU A 38 11.61 -3.19 5.15
CA GLU A 38 11.54 -4.63 4.94
C GLU A 38 11.35 -5.42 6.22
N ASN A 39 11.82 -4.89 7.33
CA ASN A 39 11.74 -5.56 8.63
C ASN A 39 10.63 -5.00 9.52
N ASN A 40 9.77 -4.16 8.98
CA ASN A 40 8.63 -3.55 9.69
C ASN A 40 9.05 -2.78 10.95
N ARG A 41 10.18 -2.08 10.86
CA ARG A 41 10.72 -1.27 11.96
C ARG A 41 10.63 0.23 11.70
N ALA A 42 10.04 0.63 10.58
CA ALA A 42 9.79 2.04 10.31
C ALA A 42 8.62 2.53 11.17
N ASP A 43 8.79 3.72 11.74
CA ASP A 43 7.77 4.30 12.63
C ASP A 43 6.50 4.69 11.88
N TYR A 44 6.64 5.05 10.62
CA TYR A 44 5.53 5.53 9.79
C TYR A 44 5.56 4.86 8.44
N ALA A 45 4.40 4.76 7.81
CA ALA A 45 4.31 4.29 6.43
C ALA A 45 5.13 5.23 5.52
N PRO A 46 5.83 4.70 4.52
CA PRO A 46 6.60 5.54 3.61
C PRO A 46 5.68 6.47 2.82
N LYS A 47 6.25 7.55 2.32
CA LYS A 47 5.51 8.50 1.48
C LYS A 47 5.07 7.83 0.19
N GLU A 48 4.01 8.33 -0.40
CA GLU A 48 3.42 7.74 -1.60
C GLU A 48 4.41 7.62 -2.75
N ASP A 49 5.24 8.63 -2.97
CA ASP A 49 6.23 8.60 -4.05
C ASP A 49 7.25 7.47 -3.87
N ILE A 50 7.63 7.18 -2.63
CA ILE A 50 8.54 6.07 -2.32
C ILE A 50 7.83 4.74 -2.60
N ILE A 51 6.58 4.61 -2.19
CA ILE A 51 5.79 3.40 -2.44
C ILE A 51 5.66 3.15 -3.95
N ARG A 52 5.35 4.19 -4.71
CA ARG A 52 5.23 4.06 -6.17
C ARG A 52 6.55 3.67 -6.81
N GLY A 53 7.65 4.24 -6.32
CA GLY A 53 8.99 3.87 -6.80
C GLY A 53 9.32 2.41 -6.52
N LEU A 54 8.98 1.93 -5.32
CA LEU A 54 9.13 0.51 -4.98
C LEU A 54 8.34 -0.36 -5.94
N ALA A 55 7.07 -0.03 -6.15
CA ALA A 55 6.20 -0.82 -7.01
C ALA A 55 6.74 -0.91 -8.44
N ARG A 56 7.14 0.23 -9.02
CA ARG A 56 7.67 0.26 -10.39
C ARG A 56 8.92 -0.58 -10.55
N ASN A 57 9.83 -0.50 -9.60
CA ASN A 57 11.11 -1.21 -9.68
C ASN A 57 10.98 -2.69 -9.33
N LEU A 58 9.91 -3.07 -8.65
CA LEU A 58 9.70 -4.45 -8.19
C LEU A 58 8.58 -5.17 -8.95
N ASP A 59 8.04 -4.55 -10.00
CA ASP A 59 6.92 -5.09 -10.79
C ASP A 59 5.69 -5.40 -9.95
N LEU A 60 5.36 -4.48 -9.05
CA LEU A 60 4.16 -4.57 -8.22
C LEU A 60 3.18 -3.48 -8.65
N ASP A 61 1.90 -3.68 -8.35
CA ASP A 61 0.88 -2.68 -8.62
C ASP A 61 1.02 -1.51 -7.64
N GLU A 62 1.10 -0.29 -8.18
CA GLU A 62 1.34 0.91 -7.36
C GLU A 62 0.22 1.17 -6.36
N GLU A 63 -1.03 1.11 -6.81
CA GLU A 63 -2.16 1.40 -5.94
C GLU A 63 -2.33 0.33 -4.86
N GLU A 64 -2.23 -0.94 -5.25
CA GLU A 64 -2.30 -2.04 -4.27
C GLU A 64 -1.24 -1.88 -3.19
N LEU A 65 -0.03 -1.51 -3.59
CA LEU A 65 1.05 -1.36 -2.62
C LEU A 65 0.81 -0.17 -1.68
N ILE A 66 0.22 0.91 -2.18
CA ILE A 66 -0.14 2.06 -1.36
C ILE A 66 -1.15 1.65 -0.28
N TYR A 67 -2.20 0.91 -0.66
CA TYR A 67 -3.20 0.45 0.30
C TYR A 67 -2.60 -0.54 1.30
N LEU A 68 -1.72 -1.43 0.83
CA LEU A 68 -1.06 -2.38 1.74
C LEU A 68 -0.20 -1.66 2.77
N ALA A 69 0.42 -0.55 2.40
CA ALA A 69 1.19 0.28 3.33
C ALA A 69 0.32 1.04 4.34
N GLY A 70 -1.01 0.96 4.19
CA GLY A 70 -1.93 1.66 5.08
C GLY A 70 -2.18 3.10 4.69
N ARG A 71 -1.92 3.44 3.44
CA ARG A 71 -2.18 4.78 2.92
C ARG A 71 -3.30 4.74 1.88
N ILE A 72 -3.84 5.90 1.60
CA ILE A 72 -4.82 6.08 0.53
C ILE A 72 -4.15 6.95 -0.54
N PRO A 73 -4.19 6.55 -1.84
CA PRO A 73 -3.58 7.35 -2.88
C PRO A 73 -4.12 8.78 -2.88
N HIS A 74 -3.26 9.75 -3.11
CA HIS A 74 -3.68 11.16 -3.08
C HIS A 74 -4.77 11.48 -4.09
N GLN A 75 -4.83 10.72 -5.18
CA GLN A 75 -5.88 10.89 -6.20
C GLN A 75 -7.28 10.64 -5.66
N GLU A 76 -7.40 9.95 -4.53
CA GLU A 76 -8.68 9.67 -3.89
C GLU A 76 -9.10 10.73 -2.87
N GLU A 77 -8.24 11.72 -2.61
CA GLU A 77 -8.52 12.74 -1.59
C GLU A 77 -9.80 13.50 -1.86
N GLU A 78 -10.04 13.88 -3.11
CA GLU A 78 -11.22 14.68 -3.46
C GLU A 78 -12.50 13.89 -3.20
N LEU A 79 -12.51 12.60 -3.57
CA LEU A 79 -13.65 11.73 -3.31
C LEU A 79 -13.93 11.61 -1.82
N LEU A 80 -12.89 11.42 -1.03
CA LEU A 80 -13.03 11.30 0.42
C LEU A 80 -13.59 12.59 1.03
N LYS A 81 -13.11 13.74 0.55
CA LYS A 81 -13.58 15.04 1.04
C LYS A 81 -15.05 15.28 0.68
N GLN A 82 -15.46 14.87 -0.52
CA GLN A 82 -16.85 15.00 -0.94
C GLN A 82 -17.80 14.21 -0.05
N HIS A 83 -17.33 13.10 0.49
CA HIS A 83 -18.15 12.19 1.31
C HIS A 83 -17.66 12.09 2.75
N TYR A 84 -17.01 13.14 3.25
CA TYR A 84 -16.34 13.09 4.55
C TYR A 84 -17.27 12.71 5.71
N LYS A 85 -18.54 13.10 5.64
CA LYS A 85 -19.49 12.80 6.71
C LYS A 85 -19.85 11.31 6.76
N SER A 86 -19.83 10.64 5.60
CA SER A 86 -20.21 9.23 5.49
C SER A 86 -19.05 8.27 5.76
N MET A 87 -17.81 8.75 5.62
CA MET A 87 -16.63 7.87 5.74
C MET A 87 -16.52 7.17 7.09
N PRO A 88 -16.68 7.86 8.23
CA PRO A 88 -16.57 7.17 9.52
C PRO A 88 -17.57 6.02 9.66
N ALA A 89 -18.81 6.24 9.25
CA ALA A 89 -19.86 5.20 9.35
C ALA A 89 -19.55 4.02 8.43
N LEU A 90 -19.10 4.31 7.20
CA LEU A 90 -18.76 3.27 6.22
C LEU A 90 -17.65 2.35 6.76
N PHE A 91 -16.55 2.93 7.19
CA PHE A 91 -15.41 2.13 7.66
C PHE A 91 -15.73 1.42 8.97
N ARG A 92 -16.47 2.04 9.87
CA ARG A 92 -16.90 1.40 11.11
C ARG A 92 -17.74 0.17 10.82
N ARG A 93 -18.72 0.31 9.91
CA ARG A 93 -19.59 -0.79 9.53
C ARG A 93 -18.82 -1.93 8.87
N MET A 94 -17.87 -1.60 8.00
CA MET A 94 -17.03 -2.62 7.35
C MET A 94 -16.18 -3.35 8.38
N ARG A 95 -15.62 -2.62 9.35
CA ARG A 95 -14.79 -3.21 10.40
C ARG A 95 -15.58 -4.13 11.31
N GLU A 96 -16.80 -3.72 11.68
CA GLU A 96 -17.64 -4.47 12.62
C GLU A 96 -18.44 -5.59 11.96
N ASN A 97 -18.63 -5.53 10.65
CA ASN A 97 -19.44 -6.50 9.91
C ASN A 97 -18.67 -6.97 8.67
N PRO A 98 -17.90 -8.08 8.80
CA PRO A 98 -17.13 -8.61 7.65
C PRO A 98 -17.98 -8.97 6.45
N GLU A 99 -19.22 -9.42 6.65
CA GLU A 99 -20.14 -9.73 5.56
C GLU A 99 -20.48 -8.51 4.73
N PHE A 100 -20.74 -7.40 5.39
CA PHE A 100 -20.99 -6.14 4.72
C PHE A 100 -19.76 -5.69 3.92
N ALA A 101 -18.58 -5.77 4.53
CA ALA A 101 -17.34 -5.40 3.87
C ALA A 101 -17.14 -6.24 2.60
N GLU A 102 -17.35 -7.55 2.70
CA GLU A 102 -17.21 -8.45 1.56
C GLU A 102 -18.15 -8.10 0.42
N LYS A 103 -19.42 -7.79 0.75
CA LYS A 103 -20.41 -7.41 -0.26
C LYS A 103 -20.03 -6.13 -0.98
N VAL A 104 -19.54 -5.13 -0.24
CA VAL A 104 -19.09 -3.87 -0.85
C VAL A 104 -17.94 -4.13 -1.81
N LEU A 105 -16.95 -4.92 -1.39
CA LEU A 105 -15.78 -5.22 -2.21
C LEU A 105 -16.12 -6.07 -3.43
N GLN A 106 -17.01 -7.04 -3.29
CA GLN A 106 -17.49 -7.84 -4.41
C GLN A 106 -18.21 -6.99 -5.45
N GLN A 107 -19.01 -6.05 -5.00
CA GLN A 107 -19.75 -5.17 -5.90
C GLN A 107 -18.79 -4.34 -6.76
N ALA A 108 -17.71 -3.86 -6.18
CA ALA A 108 -16.67 -3.12 -6.91
C ALA A 108 -16.01 -4.01 -7.96
N SER A 109 -15.66 -5.24 -7.60
CA SER A 109 -15.01 -6.20 -8.52
C SER A 109 -15.94 -6.58 -9.67
N ASN A 110 -17.21 -6.84 -9.37
CA ASN A 110 -18.21 -7.20 -10.40
C ASN A 110 -18.39 -6.07 -11.41
N THR A 111 -18.34 -4.83 -10.96
CA THR A 111 -18.46 -3.67 -11.84
C THR A 111 -17.26 -3.57 -12.78
N GLU A 112 -16.08 -3.85 -12.29
CA GLU A 112 -14.86 -3.84 -13.11
C GLU A 112 -14.82 -4.93 -14.16
N GLU A 113 -15.45 -6.08 -13.89
CA GLU A 113 -15.46 -7.20 -14.81
C GLU A 113 -16.34 -6.96 -16.04
N LYS A 114 -17.11 -5.89 -16.05
CA LYS A 114 -17.90 -5.52 -17.21
C LYS A 114 -17.12 -4.64 -18.16
#